data_9a00afbbd68d68aec146e9474f472b27
#
_entry.id   9a00afbbd68d68aec146e9474f472b27
#
_cell.length_a   1.000
_cell.length_b   1.000
_cell.length_c   1.000
_cell.angle_alpha   90.00
_cell.angle_beta   90.00
_cell.angle_gamma   90.00
#
_symmetry.space_group_name_H-M   'P 1'
#
loop_
_entity.id
_entity.type
_entity.pdbx_description
1 polymer ?
#
loop_
_entity_poly.entity_id
_entity_poly.type
_entity_poly.pdbx_seq_one_letter_code
_entity_poly.pdbx_strand_id
1 'polypeptide(L)'
;DEATVRSLAPDMARLRLLEARGVMVTSAADTPGYDFVSRFFGPAVGVDEDPVTGSAHCCLGPYWSRRLGRSRLVAWQASARGGHVEVELRGDRVVLYGKAVTVLEGRLTDAAAGEPVPA
;
A
#
# COMPACT_ATOMS: atom_id res chain seq x y z
N ASP A 1 -9.09 -14.45 -7.83
CA ASP A 1 -9.55 -14.68 -6.46
C ASP A 1 -8.45 -14.34 -5.44
N GLU A 2 -8.78 -14.34 -4.17
CA GLU A 2 -7.85 -14.02 -3.09
C GLU A 2 -6.69 -15.02 -3.02
N ALA A 3 -6.95 -16.31 -3.23
CA ALA A 3 -5.91 -17.34 -3.20
C ALA A 3 -4.86 -17.10 -4.27
N THR A 4 -5.28 -16.72 -5.48
CA THR A 4 -4.38 -16.34 -6.58
C THR A 4 -3.55 -15.12 -6.21
N VAL A 5 -4.15 -14.05 -5.68
CA VAL A 5 -3.40 -12.84 -5.25
C VAL A 5 -2.35 -13.20 -4.21
N ARG A 6 -2.69 -14.02 -3.21
CA ARG A 6 -1.76 -14.42 -2.15
C ARG A 6 -0.60 -15.29 -2.65
N SER A 7 -0.85 -16.18 -3.62
CA SER A 7 0.14 -17.13 -4.12
C SER A 7 1.02 -16.59 -5.26
N LEU A 8 0.75 -15.39 -5.78
CA LEU A 8 1.54 -14.82 -6.87
C LEU A 8 3.02 -14.74 -6.53
N ALA A 9 3.84 -15.22 -7.45
CA ALA A 9 5.29 -15.10 -7.43
C ALA A 9 5.76 -14.42 -8.73
N PRO A 10 5.67 -13.09 -8.82
CA PRO A 10 5.98 -12.38 -10.05
C PRO A 10 7.49 -12.38 -10.35
N ASP A 11 7.81 -12.36 -11.63
CA ASP A 11 9.18 -12.15 -12.11
C ASP A 11 9.56 -10.66 -11.94
N MET A 12 10.31 -10.36 -10.88
CA MET A 12 10.70 -8.98 -10.54
C MET A 12 11.61 -8.36 -11.58
N ALA A 13 12.43 -9.16 -12.28
CA ALA A 13 13.28 -8.66 -13.35
C ALA A 13 12.43 -8.16 -14.54
N ARG A 14 11.39 -8.90 -14.89
CA ARG A 14 10.44 -8.48 -15.93
C ARG A 14 9.58 -7.30 -15.50
N LEU A 15 9.11 -7.27 -14.25
CA LEU A 15 8.35 -6.13 -13.72
C LEU A 15 9.17 -4.84 -13.72
N ARG A 16 10.48 -4.93 -13.50
CA ARG A 16 11.38 -3.76 -13.52
C ARG A 16 11.48 -3.09 -14.89
N LEU A 17 11.17 -3.81 -15.96
CA LEU A 17 11.19 -3.28 -17.33
C LEU A 17 9.91 -2.52 -17.70
N LEU A 18 8.89 -2.55 -16.86
CA LEU A 18 7.66 -1.80 -17.10
C LEU A 18 7.88 -0.31 -16.83
N GLU A 19 7.37 0.53 -17.73
CA GLU A 19 7.32 1.99 -17.54
C GLU A 19 6.24 2.36 -16.53
N ALA A 20 6.36 1.87 -15.31
CA ALA A 20 5.42 2.11 -14.22
C ALA A 20 6.15 2.13 -12.90
N ARG A 21 5.68 2.96 -11.96
CA ARG A 21 6.20 2.99 -10.59
C ARG A 21 6.03 1.65 -9.88
N GLY A 22 4.96 0.95 -10.17
CA GLY A 22 4.67 -0.37 -9.59
C GLY A 22 3.38 -0.96 -10.12
N VAL A 23 3.17 -2.23 -9.78
CA VAL A 23 2.02 -3.02 -10.20
C VAL A 23 1.18 -3.38 -8.98
N MET A 24 -0.10 -3.10 -9.05
CA MET A 24 -1.09 -3.48 -8.05
C MET A 24 -1.84 -4.71 -8.54
N VAL A 25 -1.93 -5.72 -7.70
CA VAL A 25 -2.77 -6.89 -7.93
C VAL A 25 -3.83 -6.94 -6.84
N THR A 26 -5.09 -7.18 -7.19
CA THR A 26 -6.19 -7.14 -6.24
C THR A 26 -7.32 -8.09 -6.62
N SER A 27 -8.03 -8.57 -5.62
CA SER A 27 -9.28 -9.33 -5.76
C SER A 27 -10.26 -8.97 -4.64
N ALA A 28 -11.53 -9.34 -4.79
CA ALA A 28 -12.44 -9.37 -3.65
C ALA A 28 -11.86 -10.27 -2.56
N ALA A 29 -12.12 -9.94 -1.30
CA ALA A 29 -11.70 -10.77 -0.18
C ALA A 29 -12.66 -11.94 0.04
N ASP A 30 -12.10 -13.12 0.25
CA ASP A 30 -12.81 -14.29 0.82
C ASP A 30 -12.64 -14.31 2.34
N THR A 31 -11.58 -13.66 2.84
CA THR A 31 -11.30 -13.55 4.29
C THR A 31 -12.32 -12.66 4.98
N PRO A 32 -13.05 -13.16 6.01
CA PRO A 32 -14.03 -12.37 6.74
C PRO A 32 -13.45 -11.08 7.33
N GLY A 33 -14.22 -9.99 7.25
CA GLY A 33 -13.85 -8.69 7.79
C GLY A 33 -13.06 -7.80 6.81
N TYR A 34 -12.79 -8.29 5.61
CA TYR A 34 -12.18 -7.52 4.53
C TYR A 34 -13.08 -7.47 3.30
N ASP A 35 -13.02 -6.38 2.57
CA ASP A 35 -13.76 -6.17 1.32
C ASP A 35 -12.93 -6.57 0.11
N PHE A 36 -11.63 -6.31 0.17
CA PHE A 36 -10.69 -6.71 -0.88
C PHE A 36 -9.30 -6.98 -0.32
N VAL A 37 -8.52 -7.74 -1.08
CA VAL A 37 -7.10 -7.96 -0.85
C VAL A 37 -6.28 -7.35 -1.97
N SER A 38 -5.03 -6.98 -1.66
CA SER A 38 -4.10 -6.41 -2.62
C SER A 38 -2.67 -6.83 -2.35
N ARG A 39 -1.81 -6.72 -3.37
CA ARG A 39 -0.35 -6.70 -3.24
C ARG A 39 0.20 -5.61 -4.14
N PHE A 40 1.34 -5.04 -3.76
CA PHE A 40 2.02 -4.00 -4.52
C PHE A 40 3.47 -4.36 -4.75
N PHE A 41 3.86 -4.40 -6.01
CA PHE A 41 5.21 -4.71 -6.48
C PHE A 41 5.81 -3.47 -7.15
N GLY A 42 6.94 -2.99 -6.66
CA GLY A 42 7.60 -1.78 -7.17
C GLY A 42 9.10 -1.96 -7.42
N PRO A 43 9.54 -3.01 -8.14
CA PRO A 43 10.97 -3.25 -8.36
C PRO A 43 11.66 -2.14 -9.16
N ALA A 44 10.94 -1.41 -9.99
CA ALA A 44 11.47 -0.26 -10.72
C ALA A 44 11.90 0.91 -9.81
N VAL A 45 11.32 1.01 -8.60
CA VAL A 45 11.68 2.02 -7.59
C VAL A 45 12.49 1.44 -6.43
N GLY A 46 13.04 0.24 -6.58
CA GLY A 46 13.96 -0.38 -5.63
C GLY A 46 13.27 -1.16 -4.50
N VAL A 47 11.97 -1.37 -4.57
CA VAL A 47 11.19 -2.15 -3.58
C VAL A 47 10.47 -3.28 -4.30
N ASP A 48 10.96 -4.50 -4.20
CA ASP A 48 10.36 -5.63 -4.90
C ASP A 48 8.89 -5.81 -4.50
N GLU A 49 8.57 -5.82 -3.21
CA GLU A 49 7.20 -5.80 -2.70
C GLU A 49 7.09 -4.86 -1.50
N ASP A 50 6.16 -3.90 -1.55
CA ASP A 50 5.91 -2.99 -0.43
C ASP A 50 4.94 -3.61 0.57
N PRO A 51 5.26 -3.62 1.87
CA PRO A 51 4.42 -4.23 2.90
C PRO A 51 3.00 -3.66 3.02
N VAL A 52 2.85 -2.34 3.01
CA VAL A 52 1.56 -1.63 3.05
C VAL A 52 1.67 -0.31 2.28
N THR A 53 0.90 -0.16 1.21
CA THR A 53 1.07 0.92 0.25
C THR A 53 -0.13 1.87 0.26
N GLY A 54 0.02 3.02 0.90
CA GLY A 54 -1.03 4.04 0.96
C GLY A 54 -1.47 4.51 -0.43
N SER A 55 -0.51 4.85 -1.31
CA SER A 55 -0.81 5.33 -2.66
C SER A 55 -1.56 4.30 -3.54
N ALA A 56 -1.29 3.00 -3.36
CA ALA A 56 -2.06 1.95 -4.02
C ALA A 56 -3.52 1.97 -3.57
N HIS A 57 -3.77 2.15 -2.27
CA HIS A 57 -5.12 2.20 -1.71
C HIS A 57 -5.88 3.47 -2.12
N CYS A 58 -5.19 4.57 -2.44
CA CYS A 58 -5.82 5.73 -3.07
C CYS A 58 -6.40 5.42 -4.46
N CYS A 59 -5.84 4.46 -5.19
CA CYS A 59 -6.36 3.98 -6.48
C CYS A 59 -7.39 2.86 -6.29
N LEU A 60 -7.11 1.91 -5.41
CA LEU A 60 -7.97 0.75 -5.16
C LEU A 60 -9.28 1.12 -4.46
N GLY A 61 -9.28 2.16 -3.61
CA GLY A 61 -10.48 2.65 -2.94
C GLY A 61 -11.60 3.02 -3.93
N PRO A 62 -11.39 3.94 -4.88
CA PRO A 62 -12.39 4.28 -5.89
C PRO A 62 -12.77 3.09 -6.80
N TYR A 63 -11.80 2.23 -7.11
CA TYR A 63 -12.05 1.03 -7.92
C TYR A 63 -13.03 0.08 -7.24
N TRP A 64 -12.76 -0.28 -5.98
CA TRP A 64 -13.59 -1.21 -5.22
C TRP A 64 -14.90 -0.59 -4.74
N SER A 65 -14.89 0.71 -4.40
CA SER A 65 -16.10 1.45 -4.02
C SER A 65 -17.17 1.38 -5.12
N ARG A 66 -16.78 1.59 -6.38
CA ARG A 66 -17.69 1.47 -7.52
C ARG A 66 -18.24 0.05 -7.70
N ARG A 67 -17.42 -0.97 -7.45
CA ARG A 67 -17.83 -2.38 -7.58
C ARG A 67 -18.76 -2.85 -6.46
N LEU A 68 -18.51 -2.37 -5.24
CA LEU A 68 -19.22 -2.83 -4.05
C LEU A 68 -20.37 -1.88 -3.63
N GLY A 69 -20.49 -0.70 -4.27
CA GLY A 69 -21.54 0.28 -3.98
C GLY A 69 -21.40 0.91 -2.58
N ARG A 70 -20.17 0.99 -2.03
CA ARG A 70 -19.88 1.51 -0.69
C ARG A 70 -18.72 2.49 -0.71
N SER A 71 -18.81 3.56 0.12
CA SER A 71 -17.76 4.58 0.22
C SER A 71 -16.69 4.25 1.26
N ARG A 72 -16.95 3.33 2.19
CA ARG A 72 -16.00 2.86 3.21
C ARG A 72 -15.75 1.39 3.07
N LEU A 73 -14.48 1.02 2.99
CA LEU A 73 -14.01 -0.33 2.70
C LEU A 73 -12.85 -0.69 3.63
N VAL A 74 -12.73 -1.98 3.90
CA VAL A 74 -11.62 -2.55 4.68
C VAL A 74 -10.80 -3.44 3.75
N ALA A 75 -9.51 -3.18 3.70
CA ALA A 75 -8.56 -3.89 2.84
C ALA A 75 -7.48 -4.62 3.64
N TRP A 76 -7.04 -5.74 3.10
CA TRP A 76 -5.82 -6.41 3.53
C TRP A 76 -4.78 -6.36 2.42
N GLN A 77 -3.61 -5.74 2.67
CA GLN A 77 -2.47 -5.90 1.77
C GLN A 77 -1.73 -7.18 2.13
N ALA A 78 -1.78 -8.18 1.24
CA ALA A 78 -1.34 -9.55 1.48
C ALA A 78 0.15 -9.75 1.14
N SER A 79 1.01 -8.81 1.56
CA SER A 79 2.46 -8.95 1.55
C SER A 79 2.92 -9.97 2.60
N ALA A 80 4.21 -10.32 2.64
CA ALA A 80 4.77 -11.22 3.64
C ALA A 80 4.52 -10.74 5.09
N ARG A 81 4.58 -9.40 5.33
CA ARG A 81 4.24 -8.80 6.63
C ARG A 81 2.72 -8.69 6.83
N GLY A 82 2.01 -8.41 5.76
CA GLY A 82 0.60 -8.07 5.78
C GLY A 82 0.31 -6.68 6.35
N GLY A 83 -0.88 -6.15 6.04
CA GLY A 83 -1.32 -4.89 6.61
C GLY A 83 -2.80 -4.60 6.40
N HIS A 84 -3.41 -4.10 7.46
CA HIS A 84 -4.79 -3.62 7.48
C HIS A 84 -4.84 -2.16 7.04
N VAL A 85 -5.72 -1.84 6.11
CA VAL A 85 -5.98 -0.47 5.64
C VAL A 85 -7.48 -0.28 5.52
N GLU A 86 -8.01 0.74 6.20
CA GLU A 86 -9.36 1.20 5.89
C GLU A 86 -9.30 2.35 4.90
N VAL A 87 -10.24 2.37 3.97
CA VAL A 87 -10.34 3.36 2.90
C VAL A 87 -11.72 4.00 2.95
N GLU A 88 -11.78 5.32 2.92
CA GLU A 88 -13.03 6.06 2.86
C GLU A 88 -12.99 7.10 1.74
N LEU A 89 -13.97 7.06 0.86
CA LEU A 89 -14.14 8.07 -0.19
C LEU A 89 -14.91 9.27 0.36
N ARG A 90 -14.32 10.47 0.24
CA ARG A 90 -14.93 11.76 0.62
C ARG A 90 -14.82 12.73 -0.54
N GLY A 91 -15.87 12.78 -1.38
CA GLY A 91 -15.85 13.60 -2.58
C GLY A 91 -14.73 13.18 -3.53
N ASP A 92 -13.81 14.08 -3.81
CA ASP A 92 -12.63 13.87 -4.65
C ASP A 92 -11.40 13.31 -3.89
N ARG A 93 -11.55 13.06 -2.59
CA ARG A 93 -10.46 12.59 -1.71
C ARG A 93 -10.67 11.16 -1.26
N VAL A 94 -9.55 10.48 -1.05
CA VAL A 94 -9.50 9.18 -0.39
C VAL A 94 -8.81 9.35 0.96
N VAL A 95 -9.53 9.03 2.03
CA VAL A 95 -9.00 9.01 3.38
C VAL A 95 -8.57 7.59 3.71
N LEU A 96 -7.35 7.45 4.20
CA LEU A 96 -6.78 6.17 4.62
C LEU A 96 -6.66 6.15 6.14
N TYR A 97 -7.03 5.03 6.73
CA TYR A 97 -6.86 4.77 8.16
C TYR A 97 -5.98 3.54 8.33
N GLY A 98 -5.03 3.65 9.24
CA GLY A 98 -4.11 2.59 9.60
C GLY A 98 -3.83 2.60 11.10
N LYS A 99 -3.07 1.62 11.56
CA LYS A 99 -2.61 1.53 12.94
C LYS A 99 -1.10 1.73 12.99
N ALA A 100 -0.62 2.48 13.98
CA ALA A 100 0.79 2.67 14.24
C ALA A 100 1.05 2.61 15.76
N VAL A 101 2.27 2.24 16.11
CA VAL A 101 2.74 2.25 17.51
C VAL A 101 3.98 3.13 17.55
N THR A 102 4.02 4.10 18.47
CA THR A 102 5.21 4.91 18.72
C THR A 102 6.27 4.03 19.37
N VAL A 103 7.41 3.88 18.70
CA VAL A 103 8.55 3.08 19.18
C VAL A 103 9.75 3.94 19.58
N LEU A 104 9.77 5.21 19.17
CA LEU A 104 10.82 6.16 19.51
C LEU A 104 10.24 7.58 19.45
N GLU A 105 10.57 8.39 20.46
CA GLU A 105 10.39 9.83 20.44
C GLU A 105 11.76 10.50 20.48
N GLY A 106 12.00 11.46 19.60
CA GLY A 106 13.29 12.15 19.53
C GLY A 106 13.13 13.59 19.02
N ARG A 107 14.15 14.40 19.27
CA ARG A 107 14.26 15.77 18.78
C ARG A 107 15.46 15.89 17.86
N LEU A 108 15.29 16.45 16.67
CA LEU A 108 16.38 16.83 15.80
C LEU A 108 17.07 18.06 16.36
N THR A 109 18.40 18.05 16.36
CA THR A 109 19.20 19.23 16.70
C THR A 109 19.35 20.13 15.48
N ASP A 110 19.71 21.42 15.69
CA ASP A 110 19.90 22.37 14.59
C ASP A 110 21.00 21.92 13.62
N ALA A 111 21.99 21.16 14.08
CA ALA A 111 23.03 20.54 13.23
C ALA A 111 22.46 19.53 12.21
N ALA A 112 21.31 18.91 12.49
CA ALA A 112 20.62 18.02 11.55
C ALA A 112 19.81 18.81 10.49
N ALA A 113 19.62 20.11 10.66
CA ALA A 113 18.91 20.98 9.74
C ALA A 113 19.80 21.52 8.59
N GLY A 114 21.03 21.00 8.42
CA GLY A 114 21.80 21.16 7.18
C GLY A 114 22.86 22.26 7.16
N GLU A 115 23.49 22.57 8.27
CA GLU A 115 24.78 23.28 8.17
C GLU A 115 25.86 22.28 7.68
N PRO A 116 26.66 22.67 6.65
CA PRO A 116 27.74 21.84 6.16
C PRO A 116 28.75 21.63 7.29
N VAL A 117 29.11 20.37 7.58
CA VAL A 117 30.25 20.04 8.44
C VAL A 117 31.49 20.65 7.78
N PRO A 118 32.24 21.56 8.42
CA PRO A 118 33.49 22.05 7.86
C PRO A 118 34.49 20.90 7.71
N ALA A 119 35.17 20.88 6.56
CA ALA A 119 36.16 19.87 6.21
C ALA A 119 37.37 19.88 7.15
#